data_67f2e6f3dbb85f4c95b2d2cbd605185b
#
_entry.id   67f2e6f3dbb85f4c95b2d2cbd605185b
#
_cell.length_a   1.000
_cell.length_b   1.000
_cell.length_c   1.000
_cell.angle_alpha   90.00
_cell.angle_beta   90.00
_cell.angle_gamma   90.00
#
_symmetry.space_group_name_H-M   'P 1'
#
loop_
_entity.id
_entity.type
_entity.pdbx_description
1 polymer ?
#
loop_
_entity_poly.entity_id
_entity_poly.type
_entity_poly.pdbx_seq_one_letter_code
_entity_poly.pdbx_strand_id
1 'polypeptide(L)'
;MQRFINNPDDLVDETVAGFVKAHRNLVRLHPENPRVVLSVDAAQPGRVGIVTGGGSGHEPAFIGYTGRNLVDAVAVGELFSSPTAKSFADAIRAADGGAGVAVLYGNYAGDNMNVKMAMRMVGKDGIEVATVVANDDVLSAPLAERDKRRGVAGEIFMWKIGGARAAEGAALAEVQAAAQKAVDACRSVGVGLGPCTLCLLYTSDAADDSLRV
;
A
#
# COMPACT_ATOMS: atom_id res chain seq x y z
N MET A 1 -12.99 24.76 5.79
CA MET A 1 -13.49 24.10 4.53
C MET A 1 -14.65 23.19 4.92
N GLN A 2 -15.80 23.32 4.29
CA GLN A 2 -16.92 22.38 4.50
C GLN A 2 -16.58 21.05 3.83
N ARG A 3 -16.77 19.95 4.55
CA ARG A 3 -16.55 18.59 4.04
C ARG A 3 -17.85 17.79 4.23
N PHE A 4 -18.13 16.89 3.29
CA PHE A 4 -19.25 15.96 3.42
C PHE A 4 -18.79 14.75 4.24
N ILE A 5 -18.95 14.82 5.53
CA ILE A 5 -18.60 13.77 6.51
C ILE A 5 -19.85 13.55 7.36
N ASN A 6 -20.20 12.28 7.62
CA ASN A 6 -21.25 11.93 8.58
C ASN A 6 -20.65 11.93 9.99
N ASN A 7 -20.22 10.77 10.48
CA ASN A 7 -19.50 10.66 11.74
C ASN A 7 -17.98 10.57 11.45
N PRO A 8 -17.14 11.42 12.04
CA PRO A 8 -15.69 11.36 11.88
C PRO A 8 -15.06 10.00 12.21
N ASP A 9 -15.61 9.27 13.19
CA ASP A 9 -15.08 7.97 13.61
C ASP A 9 -15.33 6.87 12.55
N ASP A 10 -16.35 7.04 11.71
CA ASP A 10 -16.71 6.10 10.64
C ASP A 10 -16.11 6.47 9.28
N LEU A 11 -15.35 7.57 9.22
CA LEU A 11 -14.88 8.16 7.95
C LEU A 11 -14.16 7.17 7.05
N VAL A 12 -13.25 6.38 7.60
CA VAL A 12 -12.47 5.41 6.82
C VAL A 12 -13.35 4.27 6.33
N ASP A 13 -14.20 3.73 7.20
CA ASP A 13 -15.10 2.63 6.83
C ASP A 13 -16.11 3.05 5.77
N GLU A 14 -16.69 4.25 5.90
CA GLU A 14 -17.60 4.82 4.89
C GLU A 14 -16.88 5.09 3.56
N THR A 15 -15.65 5.61 3.61
CA THR A 15 -14.84 5.87 2.41
C THR A 15 -14.53 4.57 1.65
N VAL A 16 -14.06 3.55 2.36
CA VAL A 16 -13.76 2.24 1.77
C VAL A 16 -15.02 1.58 1.20
N ALA A 17 -16.11 1.58 1.94
CA ALA A 17 -17.39 1.03 1.49
C ALA A 17 -17.92 1.79 0.25
N GLY A 18 -17.83 3.12 0.27
CA GLY A 18 -18.21 3.99 -0.86
C GLY A 18 -17.37 3.72 -2.10
N PHE A 19 -16.05 3.62 -1.95
CA PHE A 19 -15.14 3.30 -3.05
C PHE A 19 -15.47 1.95 -3.68
N VAL A 20 -15.62 0.90 -2.89
CA VAL A 20 -15.95 -0.44 -3.40
C VAL A 20 -17.33 -0.46 -4.07
N LYS A 21 -18.32 0.25 -3.52
CA LYS A 21 -19.64 0.38 -4.12
C LYS A 21 -19.59 1.08 -5.49
N ALA A 22 -18.77 2.13 -5.61
CA ALA A 22 -18.59 2.86 -6.87
C ALA A 22 -17.84 2.04 -7.92
N HIS A 23 -16.91 1.18 -7.51
CA HIS A 23 -16.01 0.42 -8.39
C HIS A 23 -16.24 -1.11 -8.31
N ARG A 24 -17.46 -1.54 -8.01
CA ARG A 24 -17.83 -2.96 -7.80
C ARG A 24 -17.50 -3.92 -8.95
N ASN A 25 -17.25 -3.41 -10.13
CA ASN A 25 -16.79 -4.17 -11.29
C ASN A 25 -15.28 -4.40 -11.32
N LEU A 26 -14.52 -3.73 -10.48
CA LEU A 26 -13.06 -3.79 -10.42
C LEU A 26 -12.57 -4.31 -9.07
N VAL A 27 -13.27 -3.97 -7.99
CA VAL A 27 -12.84 -4.26 -6.61
C VAL A 27 -13.98 -4.82 -5.76
N ARG A 28 -13.61 -5.53 -4.70
CA ARG A 28 -14.51 -6.05 -3.67
C ARG A 28 -13.86 -5.96 -2.30
N LEU A 29 -14.65 -5.98 -1.23
CA LEU A 29 -14.13 -6.13 0.13
C LEU A 29 -13.71 -7.57 0.40
N HIS A 30 -12.73 -7.73 1.28
CA HIS A 30 -12.46 -9.02 1.91
C HIS A 30 -13.67 -9.41 2.79
N PRO A 31 -14.14 -10.68 2.75
CA PRO A 31 -15.38 -11.07 3.43
C PRO A 31 -15.33 -10.93 4.98
N GLU A 32 -14.15 -11.09 5.57
CA GLU A 32 -13.97 -11.06 7.03
C GLU A 32 -13.19 -9.84 7.54
N ASN A 33 -12.69 -8.99 6.65
CA ASN A 33 -11.92 -7.81 7.03
C ASN A 33 -12.27 -6.61 6.15
N PRO A 34 -13.14 -5.69 6.61
CA PRO A 34 -13.56 -4.53 5.84
C PRO A 34 -12.45 -3.53 5.55
N ARG A 35 -11.28 -3.68 6.19
CA ARG A 35 -10.06 -2.88 5.94
C ARG A 35 -9.12 -3.54 4.92
N VAL A 36 -9.63 -4.46 4.11
CA VAL A 36 -8.89 -5.07 3.00
C VAL A 36 -9.74 -4.98 1.73
N VAL A 37 -9.20 -4.27 0.73
CA VAL A 37 -9.80 -4.12 -0.61
C VAL A 37 -9.07 -5.04 -1.57
N LEU A 38 -9.82 -5.82 -2.32
CA LEU A 38 -9.32 -6.82 -3.26
C LEU A 38 -9.71 -6.46 -4.68
N SER A 39 -8.81 -6.69 -5.64
CA SER A 39 -9.20 -6.79 -7.04
C SER A 39 -10.20 -7.95 -7.24
N VAL A 40 -11.14 -7.80 -8.16
CA VAL A 40 -12.01 -8.92 -8.55
C VAL A 40 -11.21 -10.07 -9.17
N ASP A 41 -10.03 -9.79 -9.72
CA ASP A 41 -9.10 -10.73 -10.33
C ASP A 41 -7.98 -11.20 -9.36
N ALA A 42 -8.10 -10.94 -8.04
CA ALA A 42 -7.10 -11.37 -7.05
C ALA A 42 -7.01 -12.90 -6.95
N ALA A 43 -5.86 -13.41 -6.49
CA ALA A 43 -5.58 -14.83 -6.26
C ALA A 43 -5.74 -15.72 -7.51
N GLN A 44 -5.28 -15.26 -8.65
CA GLN A 44 -5.26 -16.11 -9.85
C GLN A 44 -4.29 -17.29 -9.66
N PRO A 45 -4.74 -18.53 -9.91
CA PRO A 45 -3.89 -19.70 -9.72
C PRO A 45 -2.55 -19.62 -10.48
N GLY A 46 -1.45 -19.88 -9.76
CA GLY A 46 -0.10 -19.88 -10.34
C GLY A 46 0.49 -18.50 -10.65
N ARG A 47 -0.21 -17.41 -10.28
CA ARG A 47 0.29 -16.04 -10.43
C ARG A 47 0.73 -15.46 -9.09
N VAL A 48 1.84 -14.75 -9.10
CA VAL A 48 2.32 -13.98 -7.94
C VAL A 48 1.30 -12.90 -7.59
N GLY A 49 0.87 -12.87 -6.33
CA GLY A 49 -0.01 -11.82 -5.81
C GLY A 49 0.75 -10.53 -5.52
N ILE A 50 0.13 -9.38 -5.81
CA ILE A 50 0.70 -8.05 -5.49
C ILE A 50 -0.11 -7.41 -4.37
N VAL A 51 0.55 -7.10 -3.27
CA VAL A 51 -0.07 -6.48 -2.09
C VAL A 51 0.61 -5.15 -1.78
N THR A 52 -0.18 -4.18 -1.37
CA THR A 52 0.28 -2.94 -0.75
C THR A 52 -0.62 -2.56 0.41
N GLY A 53 -0.32 -1.47 1.07
CA GLY A 53 -1.15 -0.89 2.11
C GLY A 53 -0.56 0.39 2.64
N GLY A 54 -1.40 1.15 3.29
CA GLY A 54 -1.04 2.41 3.93
C GLY A 54 -2.25 3.07 4.57
N GLY A 55 -2.03 4.23 5.17
CA GLY A 55 -3.07 5.01 5.82
C GLY A 55 -4.07 5.59 4.83
N SER A 56 -5.30 5.73 5.27
CA SER A 56 -6.32 6.52 4.57
C SER A 56 -5.96 8.01 4.61
N GLY A 57 -6.52 8.80 3.69
CA GLY A 57 -6.23 10.23 3.56
C GLY A 57 -5.18 10.56 2.50
N HIS A 58 -4.62 9.55 1.87
CA HIS A 58 -3.63 9.67 0.78
C HIS A 58 -4.23 9.41 -0.61
N GLU A 59 -5.57 9.32 -0.73
CA GLU A 59 -6.23 8.95 -1.99
C GLU A 59 -5.71 9.75 -3.19
N PRO A 60 -5.49 9.06 -4.33
CA PRO A 60 -5.89 7.71 -4.69
C PRO A 60 -5.04 6.58 -4.07
N ALA A 61 -3.92 6.86 -3.41
CA ALA A 61 -3.20 5.85 -2.66
C ALA A 61 -4.03 5.43 -1.43
N PHE A 62 -4.22 4.18 -1.16
CA PHE A 62 -3.64 3.03 -1.84
C PHE A 62 -4.71 2.28 -2.64
N ILE A 63 -5.99 2.40 -2.22
CA ILE A 63 -7.14 1.64 -2.78
C ILE A 63 -7.40 1.93 -4.26
N GLY A 64 -7.10 3.15 -4.73
CA GLY A 64 -7.27 3.54 -6.13
C GLY A 64 -6.35 2.82 -7.11
N TYR A 65 -5.35 2.09 -6.63
CA TYR A 65 -4.43 1.29 -7.45
C TYR A 65 -4.74 -0.21 -7.43
N THR A 66 -5.87 -0.58 -6.80
CA THR A 66 -6.35 -1.97 -6.81
C THR A 66 -6.98 -2.30 -8.17
N GLY A 67 -6.48 -3.34 -8.84
CA GLY A 67 -7.04 -3.74 -10.14
C GLY A 67 -6.13 -4.62 -10.96
N ARG A 68 -6.62 -4.95 -12.15
CA ARG A 68 -5.95 -5.90 -13.06
C ARG A 68 -4.54 -5.47 -13.41
N ASN A 69 -3.59 -6.40 -13.25
CA ASN A 69 -2.16 -6.24 -13.57
C ASN A 69 -1.50 -5.07 -12.80
N LEU A 70 -2.03 -4.72 -11.64
CA LEU A 70 -1.52 -3.67 -10.78
C LEU A 70 -1.43 -4.21 -9.34
N VAL A 71 -2.34 -3.84 -8.45
CA VAL A 71 -2.37 -4.35 -7.07
C VAL A 71 -3.56 -5.30 -6.90
N ASP A 72 -3.33 -6.48 -6.34
CA ASP A 72 -4.37 -7.49 -6.11
C ASP A 72 -5.11 -7.27 -4.79
N ALA A 73 -4.38 -6.82 -3.74
CA ALA A 73 -4.98 -6.54 -2.45
C ALA A 73 -4.32 -5.36 -1.75
N VAL A 74 -5.13 -4.54 -1.10
CA VAL A 74 -4.70 -3.37 -0.33
C VAL A 74 -5.17 -3.48 1.12
N ALA A 75 -4.22 -3.41 2.06
CA ALA A 75 -4.52 -3.21 3.48
C ALA A 75 -4.73 -1.72 3.74
N VAL A 76 -5.84 -1.37 4.40
CA VAL A 76 -6.26 0.01 4.64
C VAL A 76 -6.10 0.36 6.12
N GLY A 77 -5.30 1.39 6.39
CA GLY A 77 -5.09 1.94 7.72
C GLY A 77 -6.11 3.03 8.09
N GLU A 78 -6.04 3.48 9.34
CA GLU A 78 -6.74 4.70 9.78
C GLU A 78 -6.17 5.93 9.08
N LEU A 79 -6.79 7.09 9.30
CA LEU A 79 -6.30 8.35 8.73
C LEU A 79 -4.84 8.57 9.12
N PHE A 80 -3.98 8.68 8.10
CA PHE A 80 -2.53 8.89 8.22
C PHE A 80 -1.82 7.90 9.15
N SER A 81 -2.34 6.68 9.25
CA SER A 81 -1.82 5.64 10.13
C SER A 81 -1.70 4.30 9.41
N SER A 82 -0.60 3.60 9.63
CA SER A 82 -0.32 2.30 8.99
C SER A 82 -1.40 1.27 9.28
N PRO A 83 -1.75 0.40 8.30
CA PRO A 83 -2.63 -0.73 8.51
C PRO A 83 -2.10 -1.68 9.58
N THR A 84 -3.00 -2.41 10.23
CA THR A 84 -2.61 -3.43 11.21
C THR A 84 -1.88 -4.60 10.55
N ALA A 85 -1.04 -5.30 11.30
CA ALA A 85 -0.40 -6.53 10.84
C ALA A 85 -1.43 -7.59 10.40
N LYS A 86 -2.60 -7.62 11.08
CA LYS A 86 -3.71 -8.51 10.69
C LYS A 86 -4.24 -8.15 9.29
N SER A 87 -4.46 -6.87 9.01
CA SER A 87 -4.95 -6.43 7.69
C SER A 87 -3.95 -6.75 6.58
N PHE A 88 -2.65 -6.57 6.81
CA PHE A 88 -1.63 -7.03 5.86
C PHE A 88 -1.62 -8.54 5.69
N ALA A 89 -1.74 -9.33 6.76
CA ALA A 89 -1.79 -10.79 6.68
C ALA A 89 -3.01 -11.27 5.90
N ASP A 90 -4.19 -10.67 6.14
CA ASP A 90 -5.42 -11.01 5.43
C ASP A 90 -5.33 -10.62 3.94
N ALA A 91 -4.70 -9.47 3.62
CA ALA A 91 -4.45 -9.06 2.24
C ALA A 91 -3.50 -10.04 1.53
N ILE A 92 -2.42 -10.48 2.19
CA ILE A 92 -1.48 -11.47 1.65
C ILE A 92 -2.19 -12.79 1.35
N ARG A 93 -2.96 -13.33 2.31
CA ARG A 93 -3.72 -14.58 2.10
C ARG A 93 -4.69 -14.47 0.94
N ALA A 94 -5.39 -13.32 0.86
CA ALA A 94 -6.39 -13.09 -0.17
C ALA A 94 -5.81 -12.81 -1.57
N ALA A 95 -4.52 -12.49 -1.67
CA ALA A 95 -3.82 -12.27 -2.93
C ALA A 95 -3.04 -13.50 -3.41
N ASP A 96 -2.79 -14.49 -2.52
CA ASP A 96 -2.00 -15.65 -2.86
C ASP A 96 -2.72 -16.58 -3.84
N GLY A 97 -2.11 -16.77 -5.00
CA GLY A 97 -2.53 -17.74 -6.03
C GLY A 97 -1.69 -19.03 -6.04
N GLY A 98 -0.90 -19.25 -5.00
CA GLY A 98 0.00 -20.42 -4.87
C GLY A 98 1.38 -20.21 -5.50
N ALA A 99 1.70 -19.01 -5.99
CA ALA A 99 3.03 -18.64 -6.51
C ALA A 99 3.75 -17.62 -5.61
N GLY A 100 3.23 -17.40 -4.41
CA GLY A 100 3.73 -16.43 -3.44
C GLY A 100 3.21 -15.01 -3.68
N VAL A 101 3.62 -14.10 -2.79
CA VAL A 101 3.11 -12.72 -2.75
C VAL A 101 4.25 -11.72 -2.65
N ALA A 102 4.25 -10.70 -3.51
CA ALA A 102 5.11 -9.53 -3.41
C ALA A 102 4.37 -8.40 -2.67
N VAL A 103 4.86 -8.03 -1.51
CA VAL A 103 4.36 -6.88 -0.73
C VAL A 103 5.20 -5.66 -1.05
N LEU A 104 4.60 -4.69 -1.74
CA LEU A 104 5.23 -3.51 -2.30
C LEU A 104 4.67 -2.26 -1.59
N TYR A 105 5.47 -1.59 -0.74
CA TYR A 105 4.97 -0.53 0.13
C TYR A 105 6.02 0.57 0.37
N GLY A 106 5.58 1.71 0.92
CA GLY A 106 6.44 2.85 1.22
C GLY A 106 7.27 2.66 2.50
N ASN A 107 8.42 3.32 2.56
CA ASN A 107 9.33 3.23 3.69
C ASN A 107 8.86 4.07 4.89
N TYR A 108 7.93 3.53 5.67
CA TYR A 108 7.47 4.10 6.92
C TYR A 108 7.64 3.10 8.07
N ALA A 109 7.96 3.59 9.27
CA ALA A 109 8.26 2.74 10.42
C ALA A 109 7.10 1.79 10.79
N GLY A 110 5.87 2.30 10.77
CA GLY A 110 4.66 1.52 11.08
C GLY A 110 4.43 0.41 10.05
N ASP A 111 4.51 0.74 8.76
CA ASP A 111 4.34 -0.24 7.67
C ASP A 111 5.42 -1.31 7.72
N ASN A 112 6.68 -0.90 7.87
CA ASN A 112 7.80 -1.82 8.03
C ASN A 112 7.60 -2.81 9.20
N MET A 113 7.10 -2.33 10.34
CA MET A 113 6.85 -3.18 11.50
C MET A 113 5.68 -4.13 11.24
N ASN A 114 4.56 -3.61 10.75
CA ASN A 114 3.33 -4.37 10.55
C ASN A 114 3.46 -5.41 9.42
N VAL A 115 4.14 -5.08 8.31
CA VAL A 115 4.44 -6.03 7.24
C VAL A 115 5.34 -7.16 7.76
N LYS A 116 6.40 -6.86 8.53
CA LYS A 116 7.24 -7.92 9.14
C LYS A 116 6.46 -8.84 10.06
N MET A 117 5.50 -8.31 10.82
CA MET A 117 4.61 -9.12 11.66
C MET A 117 3.67 -9.97 10.80
N ALA A 118 3.07 -9.39 9.77
CA ALA A 118 2.19 -10.10 8.84
C ALA A 118 2.91 -11.26 8.15
N MET A 119 4.14 -11.06 7.67
CA MET A 119 4.97 -12.13 7.08
C MET A 119 5.18 -13.30 8.03
N ARG A 120 5.40 -13.04 9.34
CA ARG A 120 5.51 -14.11 10.35
C ARG A 120 4.18 -14.85 10.55
N MET A 121 3.05 -14.14 10.43
CA MET A 121 1.73 -14.75 10.56
C MET A 121 1.45 -15.68 9.39
N VAL A 122 1.66 -15.22 8.15
CA VAL A 122 1.36 -16.00 6.93
C VAL A 122 2.42 -17.08 6.63
N GLY A 123 3.64 -16.95 7.17
CA GLY A 123 4.67 -17.97 7.05
C GLY A 123 4.24 -19.31 7.67
N LYS A 124 3.32 -19.30 8.63
CA LYS A 124 2.71 -20.52 9.19
C LYS A 124 1.74 -21.20 8.21
N ASP A 125 1.24 -20.45 7.25
CA ASP A 125 0.32 -20.92 6.22
C ASP A 125 1.08 -21.45 4.98
N GLY A 126 2.42 -21.37 4.98
CA GLY A 126 3.28 -21.80 3.88
C GLY A 126 3.34 -20.81 2.71
N ILE A 127 2.85 -19.58 2.89
CA ILE A 127 2.88 -18.55 1.84
C ILE A 127 4.27 -17.92 1.77
N GLU A 128 4.92 -18.01 0.62
CA GLU A 128 6.18 -17.30 0.37
C GLU A 128 5.91 -15.81 0.12
N VAL A 129 6.64 -14.94 0.83
CA VAL A 129 6.46 -13.49 0.72
C VAL A 129 7.79 -12.80 0.45
N ALA A 130 7.84 -12.01 -0.62
CA ALA A 130 8.92 -11.08 -0.90
C ALA A 130 8.46 -9.63 -0.66
N THR A 131 9.38 -8.74 -0.28
CA THR A 131 9.08 -7.33 -0.05
C THR A 131 9.93 -6.43 -0.90
N VAL A 132 9.37 -5.31 -1.36
CA VAL A 132 10.11 -4.17 -1.92
C VAL A 132 9.60 -2.90 -1.24
N VAL A 133 10.54 -2.07 -0.79
CA VAL A 133 10.24 -0.87 -0.01
C VAL A 133 10.64 0.35 -0.83
N ALA A 134 9.66 1.19 -1.19
CA ALA A 134 9.91 2.43 -1.93
C ALA A 134 10.58 3.48 -1.05
N ASN A 135 11.55 4.21 -1.62
CA ASN A 135 12.35 5.23 -0.95
C ASN A 135 12.72 6.38 -1.92
N ASP A 136 11.75 6.82 -2.66
CA ASP A 136 11.91 7.77 -3.78
C ASP A 136 12.06 9.23 -3.37
N ASP A 137 11.57 9.63 -2.17
CA ASP A 137 11.59 11.02 -1.72
C ASP A 137 13.01 11.50 -1.40
N VAL A 138 13.60 12.25 -2.34
CA VAL A 138 15.00 12.69 -2.23
C VAL A 138 15.23 13.79 -1.20
N LEU A 139 14.18 14.49 -0.78
CA LEU A 139 14.29 15.56 0.22
C LEU A 139 14.18 15.04 1.65
N SER A 140 13.66 13.83 1.87
CA SER A 140 13.48 13.27 3.22
C SER A 140 14.76 12.75 3.88
N ALA A 141 15.82 12.44 3.10
CA ALA A 141 17.14 12.10 3.62
C ALA A 141 18.22 12.26 2.54
N PRO A 142 19.48 12.54 2.92
CA PRO A 142 20.60 12.67 1.98
C PRO A 142 20.89 11.33 1.27
N LEU A 143 21.66 11.40 0.17
CA LEU A 143 21.98 10.22 -0.64
C LEU A 143 22.73 9.14 0.16
N ALA A 144 23.59 9.54 1.10
CA ALA A 144 24.34 8.62 1.96
C ALA A 144 23.43 7.82 2.93
N GLU A 145 22.21 8.29 3.16
CA GLU A 145 21.18 7.67 4.01
C GLU A 145 19.92 7.32 3.20
N ARG A 146 20.10 6.92 1.96
CA ARG A 146 18.99 6.64 1.02
C ARG A 146 17.98 5.63 1.58
N ASP A 147 18.43 4.68 2.35
CA ASP A 147 17.61 3.68 3.04
C ASP A 147 16.63 4.27 4.07
N LYS A 148 16.88 5.51 4.51
CA LYS A 148 15.97 6.26 5.40
C LYS A 148 14.95 7.12 4.65
N ARG A 149 15.09 7.26 3.32
CA ARG A 149 14.13 8.03 2.51
C ARG A 149 12.76 7.41 2.55
N ARG A 150 11.73 8.26 2.49
CA ARG A 150 10.33 7.85 2.42
C ARG A 150 9.97 7.39 1.01
N GLY A 151 9.01 6.48 0.90
CA GLY A 151 8.29 6.16 -0.32
C GLY A 151 7.06 7.06 -0.43
N VAL A 152 6.89 7.70 -1.58
CA VAL A 152 5.74 8.58 -1.83
C VAL A 152 5.18 8.31 -3.23
N ALA A 153 5.26 9.26 -4.15
CA ALA A 153 4.68 9.15 -5.48
C ALA A 153 5.33 8.06 -6.35
N GLY A 154 6.59 7.70 -6.07
CA GLY A 154 7.31 6.66 -6.78
C GLY A 154 6.76 5.25 -6.60
N GLU A 155 5.96 5.02 -5.57
CA GLU A 155 5.32 3.72 -5.32
C GLU A 155 4.47 3.24 -6.51
N ILE A 156 3.82 4.15 -7.24
CA ILE A 156 3.00 3.79 -8.41
C ILE A 156 3.80 3.03 -9.47
N PHE A 157 5.07 3.39 -9.69
CA PHE A 157 5.91 2.70 -10.67
C PHE A 157 6.27 1.30 -10.19
N MET A 158 6.54 1.15 -8.91
CA MET A 158 6.81 -0.14 -8.28
C MET A 158 5.60 -1.08 -8.43
N TRP A 159 4.39 -0.61 -8.12
CA TRP A 159 3.16 -1.40 -8.27
C TRP A 159 2.88 -1.75 -9.74
N LYS A 160 3.01 -0.77 -10.62
CA LYS A 160 2.73 -0.98 -12.05
C LYS A 160 3.71 -1.96 -12.70
N ILE A 161 5.00 -1.85 -12.40
CA ILE A 161 6.02 -2.73 -12.97
C ILE A 161 5.95 -4.12 -12.33
N GLY A 162 5.80 -4.21 -11.01
CA GLY A 162 5.63 -5.48 -10.30
C GLY A 162 4.36 -6.21 -10.76
N GLY A 163 3.22 -5.51 -10.83
CA GLY A 163 1.95 -6.07 -11.29
C GLY A 163 1.99 -6.55 -12.74
N ALA A 164 2.60 -5.77 -13.64
CA ALA A 164 2.79 -6.18 -15.02
C ALA A 164 3.68 -7.44 -15.13
N ARG A 165 4.79 -7.48 -14.37
CA ARG A 165 5.69 -8.63 -14.38
C ARG A 165 5.02 -9.89 -13.82
N ALA A 166 4.21 -9.76 -12.77
CA ALA A 166 3.39 -10.86 -12.26
C ALA A 166 2.36 -11.36 -13.28
N ALA A 167 1.75 -10.43 -14.04
CA ALA A 167 0.78 -10.76 -15.08
C ALA A 167 1.39 -11.53 -16.28
N GLU A 168 2.69 -11.37 -16.51
CA GLU A 168 3.45 -12.17 -17.50
C GLU A 168 3.77 -13.59 -17.02
N GLY A 169 3.38 -13.96 -15.78
CA GLY A 169 3.64 -15.28 -15.20
C GLY A 169 5.06 -15.45 -14.63
N ALA A 170 5.74 -14.34 -14.32
CA ALA A 170 7.08 -14.38 -13.73
C ALA A 170 7.08 -14.96 -12.30
N ALA A 171 8.18 -15.62 -11.93
CA ALA A 171 8.39 -16.10 -10.57
C ALA A 171 8.53 -14.95 -9.56
N LEU A 172 8.27 -15.23 -8.27
CA LEU A 172 8.28 -14.23 -7.19
C LEU A 172 9.59 -13.40 -7.15
N ALA A 173 10.74 -14.07 -7.30
CA ALA A 173 12.04 -13.38 -7.33
C ALA A 173 12.21 -12.43 -8.51
N GLU A 174 11.62 -12.75 -9.67
CA GLU A 174 11.67 -11.89 -10.86
C GLU A 174 10.75 -10.69 -10.72
N VAL A 175 9.57 -10.88 -10.12
CA VAL A 175 8.63 -9.80 -9.79
C VAL A 175 9.29 -8.84 -8.79
N GLN A 176 9.90 -9.37 -7.73
CA GLN A 176 10.64 -8.58 -6.74
C GLN A 176 11.78 -7.78 -7.39
N ALA A 177 12.59 -8.41 -8.24
CA ALA A 177 13.70 -7.76 -8.92
C ALA A 177 13.23 -6.63 -9.86
N ALA A 178 12.13 -6.83 -10.58
CA ALA A 178 11.54 -5.82 -11.45
C ALA A 178 11.01 -4.62 -10.66
N ALA A 179 10.28 -4.87 -9.56
CA ALA A 179 9.79 -3.83 -8.66
C ALA A 179 10.95 -3.07 -7.98
N GLN A 180 11.99 -3.77 -7.54
CA GLN A 180 13.19 -3.15 -6.95
C GLN A 180 13.91 -2.25 -7.97
N LYS A 181 14.04 -2.68 -9.21
CA LYS A 181 14.62 -1.86 -10.29
C LYS A 181 13.83 -0.56 -10.50
N ALA A 182 12.50 -0.60 -10.38
CA ALA A 182 11.68 0.61 -10.44
C ALA A 182 11.99 1.57 -9.28
N VAL A 183 12.10 1.07 -8.06
CA VAL A 183 12.49 1.85 -6.87
C VAL A 183 13.89 2.45 -7.04
N ASP A 184 14.83 1.66 -7.53
CA ASP A 184 16.21 2.11 -7.71
C ASP A 184 16.33 3.24 -8.76
N ALA A 185 15.48 3.26 -9.75
CA ALA A 185 15.44 4.25 -10.82
C ALA A 185 14.55 5.47 -10.50
N CYS A 186 13.68 5.38 -9.50
CA CYS A 186 12.72 6.44 -9.20
C CYS A 186 13.25 7.47 -8.21
N ARG A 187 12.87 8.73 -8.45
CA ARG A 187 13.08 9.86 -7.52
C ARG A 187 11.85 10.74 -7.55
N SER A 188 11.41 11.20 -6.39
CA SER A 188 10.32 12.16 -6.25
C SER A 188 10.70 13.33 -5.35
N VAL A 189 9.94 14.40 -5.46
CA VAL A 189 9.98 15.57 -4.61
C VAL A 189 8.56 15.97 -4.29
N GLY A 190 8.23 16.12 -3.01
CA GLY A 190 6.95 16.64 -2.55
C GLY A 190 7.03 18.11 -2.18
N VAL A 191 5.95 18.86 -2.44
CA VAL A 191 5.78 20.25 -2.00
C VAL A 191 4.40 20.40 -1.38
N GLY A 192 4.36 20.79 -0.10
CA GLY A 192 3.12 21.12 0.59
C GLY A 192 2.73 22.58 0.33
N LEU A 193 1.48 22.84 -0.01
CA LEU A 193 0.93 24.19 -0.22
C LEU A 193 0.18 24.71 1.02
N GLY A 194 -0.03 23.88 2.03
CA GLY A 194 -0.70 24.21 3.27
C GLY A 194 -0.74 23.03 4.24
N PRO A 195 -1.00 23.28 5.53
CA PRO A 195 -1.05 22.20 6.53
C PRO A 195 -2.27 21.30 6.31
N CYS A 196 -2.10 20.01 6.57
CA CYS A 196 -3.20 19.07 6.73
C CYS A 196 -3.66 19.07 8.18
N THR A 197 -4.95 19.32 8.42
CA THR A 197 -5.55 19.33 9.77
C THR A 197 -6.65 18.28 9.86
N LEU A 198 -6.52 17.37 10.80
CA LEU A 198 -7.60 16.47 11.22
C LEU A 198 -8.42 17.17 12.33
N CYS A 199 -9.64 17.50 12.00
CA CYS A 199 -10.77 18.01 12.77
C CYS A 199 -10.50 18.70 14.09
N LEU A 200 -9.89 18.49 15.06
CA LEU A 200 -9.59 19.20 16.31
C LEU A 200 -8.21 18.89 16.88
N LEU A 201 -7.48 17.98 16.25
CA LEU A 201 -6.12 17.64 16.61
C LEU A 201 -5.20 18.06 15.49
N TYR A 202 -4.25 18.90 15.80
CA TYR A 202 -3.14 19.19 14.91
C TYR A 202 -2.26 17.95 14.88
N THR A 203 -2.47 17.08 13.90
CA THR A 203 -1.57 15.97 13.63
C THR A 203 -0.95 16.21 12.28
N SER A 204 0.35 16.50 12.24
CA SER A 204 1.12 16.42 11.02
C SER A 204 1.26 14.95 10.63
N ASP A 205 0.98 14.63 9.38
CA ASP A 205 1.40 13.37 8.78
C ASP A 205 2.94 13.29 8.82
N ALA A 206 3.49 12.09 8.97
CA ALA A 206 4.93 11.88 8.89
C ALA A 206 5.54 12.38 7.56
N ALA A 207 4.73 12.52 6.50
CA ALA A 207 5.11 13.14 5.25
C ALA A 207 5.17 14.68 5.34
N ASP A 208 4.39 15.32 6.20
CA ASP A 208 4.36 16.77 6.40
C ASP A 208 5.48 17.29 7.32
N ASP A 209 5.96 16.46 8.25
CA ASP A 209 6.99 16.86 9.21
C ASP A 209 8.34 17.19 8.57
N SER A 210 8.59 16.77 7.34
CA SER A 210 9.86 17.03 6.63
C SER A 210 9.90 18.37 5.90
N LEU A 211 8.79 19.07 5.79
CA LEU A 211 8.71 20.37 5.09
C LEU A 211 8.85 21.57 6.03
N ARG A 212 9.16 21.34 7.31
CA ARG A 212 9.54 22.40 8.24
C ARG A 212 11.03 22.65 8.11
N VAL A 213 11.40 23.59 7.26
CA VAL A 213 12.67 24.29 7.27
C VAL A 213 12.50 25.60 8.03
#